data_e37e90ac0b4eab34d26f53f368a74a88
#
_entry.id   e37e90ac0b4eab34d26f53f368a74a88
#
_cell.length_a   1.000
_cell.length_b   1.000
_cell.length_c   1.000
_cell.angle_alpha   90.00
_cell.angle_beta   90.00
_cell.angle_gamma   90.00
#
_symmetry.space_group_name_H-M   'P 1'
#
loop_
_entity.id
_entity.type
_entity.pdbx_description
1 polymer ?
#
loop_
_entity_poly.entity_id
_entity_poly.type
_entity_poly.pdbx_seq_one_letter_code
_entity_poly.pdbx_strand_id
1 'polypeptide(L)'
;MTPTALASRIDTPTDVSQVDRPDIAQVIKWRDSSYAADLYIAAVSWLDLFTYLDGHPVSEDELREHFSLRDRPTRTMIRLFESWGLIAREGGKLHATIEAVRYLSSRSDENVASYIATMKYKSSVRELYDVLRNDGSDTWHVARGDTTSWDDLMQTDEFADLNTRGMEERGRIFAPHLATLLDCSGDTSMLDIGGGSGVYSAHLLMRYPRLSATIFERPPVDELARSCLIARGLYPDRVRIVAGDMFVDPLPRDASLHLYSHVLHNWGPEKVRLLMRKSHGSLQPGGRIAVYSCHPDDRGGRPAPAAEAEYSVLLTTGYEGCCYSFEDMRGMLEQAGFGQVEYHRSLCNRSLIVAKKLS
;
A
#
# COMPACT_ATOMS: atom_id res chain seq x y z
N MET A 1 -19.67 -20.10 0.07
CA MET A 1 -20.55 -19.38 -0.89
C MET A 1 -19.99 -19.62 -2.28
N THR A 2 -20.81 -20.04 -3.23
CA THR A 2 -20.37 -20.33 -4.60
C THR A 2 -19.91 -19.07 -5.34
N PRO A 3 -19.03 -19.17 -6.37
CA PRO A 3 -18.58 -18.02 -7.20
C PRO A 3 -19.76 -17.16 -7.74
N THR A 4 -20.92 -17.73 -7.87
CA THR A 4 -22.15 -17.09 -8.35
C THR A 4 -22.67 -15.99 -7.40
N ALA A 5 -22.36 -16.03 -6.11
CA ALA A 5 -22.82 -15.02 -5.14
C ALA A 5 -22.05 -13.70 -5.24
N LEU A 6 -20.83 -13.70 -5.78
CA LEU A 6 -20.05 -12.49 -6.01
C LEU A 6 -20.56 -11.68 -7.21
N ALA A 7 -21.15 -12.35 -8.17
CA ALA A 7 -21.59 -11.79 -9.45
C ALA A 7 -22.94 -11.03 -9.39
N SER A 8 -23.76 -11.24 -8.35
CA SER A 8 -25.14 -10.79 -8.31
C SER A 8 -25.38 -9.32 -7.91
N ARG A 9 -24.32 -8.54 -7.66
CA ARG A 9 -24.41 -7.11 -7.38
C ARG A 9 -23.59 -6.30 -8.38
N ILE A 10 -24.06 -6.29 -9.63
CA ILE A 10 -23.52 -5.38 -10.66
C ILE A 10 -24.26 -4.06 -10.50
N ASP A 11 -23.62 -3.09 -9.83
CA ASP A 11 -24.11 -1.73 -9.84
C ASP A 11 -23.86 -1.11 -11.22
N THR A 12 -24.89 -0.60 -11.85
CA THR A 12 -24.79 0.33 -12.99
C THR A 12 -23.93 1.53 -12.56
N PRO A 13 -23.11 2.11 -13.45
CA PRO A 13 -22.28 3.27 -13.10
C PRO A 13 -23.17 4.44 -12.68
N THR A 14 -23.36 4.62 -11.40
CA THR A 14 -23.90 5.86 -10.84
C THR A 14 -22.79 6.90 -10.88
N ASP A 15 -23.11 8.08 -11.36
CA ASP A 15 -22.22 9.23 -11.27
C ASP A 15 -21.89 9.47 -9.79
N VAL A 16 -20.67 9.07 -9.39
CA VAL A 16 -20.24 9.07 -7.99
C VAL A 16 -20.06 10.49 -7.46
N SER A 17 -20.02 11.50 -8.34
CA SER A 17 -19.83 12.91 -7.97
C SER A 17 -21.01 13.53 -7.22
N GLN A 18 -22.19 12.88 -7.20
CA GLN A 18 -23.41 13.43 -6.62
C GLN A 18 -24.07 12.58 -5.52
N VAL A 19 -23.44 11.47 -5.10
CA VAL A 19 -23.99 10.64 -4.04
C VAL A 19 -23.36 11.04 -2.71
N ASP A 20 -24.17 11.61 -1.82
CA ASP A 20 -23.82 11.81 -0.40
C ASP A 20 -23.70 10.44 0.29
N ARG A 21 -22.53 9.80 0.12
CA ARG A 21 -22.23 8.50 0.73
C ARG A 21 -21.49 8.72 2.04
N PRO A 22 -21.83 7.98 3.11
CA PRO A 22 -21.03 8.00 4.33
C PRO A 22 -19.56 7.71 4.04
N ASP A 23 -18.66 8.39 4.73
CA ASP A 23 -17.22 8.21 4.54
C ASP A 23 -16.77 6.83 5.00
N ILE A 24 -16.39 5.99 4.03
CA ILE A 24 -15.87 4.63 4.27
C ILE A 24 -14.61 4.66 5.16
N ALA A 25 -13.85 5.76 5.18
CA ALA A 25 -12.65 5.89 5.99
C ALA A 25 -12.94 5.59 7.47
N GLN A 26 -14.13 5.96 7.97
CA GLN A 26 -14.53 5.69 9.35
C GLN A 26 -14.70 4.20 9.66
N VAL A 27 -14.93 3.37 8.65
CA VAL A 27 -15.10 1.92 8.80
C VAL A 27 -13.77 1.18 8.63
N ILE A 28 -13.02 1.49 7.58
CA ILE A 28 -11.79 0.74 7.26
C ILE A 28 -10.60 1.13 8.13
N LYS A 29 -10.62 2.34 8.74
CA LYS A 29 -9.51 2.82 9.58
C LYS A 29 -9.15 1.86 10.72
N TRP A 30 -10.13 1.20 11.34
CA TRP A 30 -9.89 0.30 12.46
C TRP A 30 -9.12 -0.95 12.06
N ARG A 31 -9.34 -1.44 10.84
CA ARG A 31 -8.52 -2.50 10.27
C ARG A 31 -7.15 -1.97 9.85
N ASP A 32 -7.13 -0.85 9.15
CA ASP A 32 -5.90 -0.29 8.56
C ASP A 32 -4.93 0.25 9.62
N SER A 33 -5.42 0.66 10.81
CA SER A 33 -4.61 1.15 11.93
C SER A 33 -4.32 0.09 13.02
N SER A 34 -4.70 -1.17 12.81
CA SER A 34 -4.72 -2.20 13.86
C SER A 34 -3.37 -2.44 14.56
N TYR A 35 -2.25 -2.19 13.88
CA TYR A 35 -0.90 -2.37 14.43
C TYR A 35 -0.22 -1.08 14.91
N ALA A 36 -0.80 0.08 14.66
CA ALA A 36 -0.15 1.36 14.97
C ALA A 36 0.05 1.58 16.48
N ALA A 37 -0.96 1.24 17.30
CA ALA A 37 -0.86 1.31 18.76
C ALA A 37 0.16 0.29 19.31
N ASP A 38 0.27 -0.88 18.72
CA ASP A 38 1.22 -1.90 19.15
C ASP A 38 2.66 -1.49 18.85
N LEU A 39 2.91 -0.83 17.71
CA LEU A 39 4.21 -0.25 17.39
C LEU A 39 4.60 0.86 18.39
N TYR A 40 3.64 1.72 18.77
CA TYR A 40 3.86 2.72 19.80
C TYR A 40 4.24 2.09 21.14
N ILE A 41 3.52 1.05 21.59
CA ILE A 41 3.83 0.34 22.82
C ILE A 41 5.23 -0.30 22.73
N ALA A 42 5.59 -0.88 21.60
CA ALA A 42 6.93 -1.45 21.38
C ALA A 42 8.03 -0.39 21.50
N ALA A 43 7.84 0.79 20.87
CA ALA A 43 8.81 1.88 20.90
C ALA A 43 8.99 2.47 22.31
N VAL A 44 7.91 2.62 23.08
CA VAL A 44 7.98 3.10 24.46
C VAL A 44 8.62 2.05 25.37
N SER A 45 8.21 0.78 25.27
CA SER A 45 8.51 -0.23 26.29
C SER A 45 9.76 -1.05 26.03
N TRP A 46 10.14 -1.27 24.76
CA TRP A 46 11.29 -2.08 24.39
C TRP A 46 12.50 -1.25 23.94
N LEU A 47 12.26 -0.07 23.33
CA LEU A 47 13.33 0.80 22.87
C LEU A 47 13.63 1.95 23.85
N ASP A 48 12.68 2.33 24.70
CA ASP A 48 12.74 3.58 25.48
C ASP A 48 13.07 4.80 24.59
N LEU A 49 12.42 4.81 23.41
CA LEU A 49 12.73 5.70 22.29
C LEU A 49 12.69 7.17 22.68
N PHE A 50 11.68 7.58 23.44
CA PHE A 50 11.47 8.99 23.78
C PHE A 50 12.43 9.50 24.84
N THR A 51 12.94 8.61 25.72
CA THR A 51 14.03 8.94 26.63
C THR A 51 15.34 9.12 25.88
N TYR A 52 15.61 8.29 24.86
CA TYR A 52 16.79 8.45 24.02
C TYR A 52 16.76 9.77 23.24
N LEU A 53 15.62 10.16 22.70
CA LEU A 53 15.45 11.39 21.93
C LEU A 53 15.33 12.67 22.80
N ASP A 54 15.21 12.53 24.12
CA ASP A 54 15.10 13.65 25.07
C ASP A 54 16.42 14.41 25.19
N GLY A 55 16.45 15.61 24.60
CA GLY A 55 17.64 16.47 24.54
C GLY A 55 18.76 15.90 23.63
N HIS A 56 18.49 14.88 22.82
CA HIS A 56 19.46 14.22 21.95
C HIS A 56 18.93 14.12 20.50
N PRO A 57 18.96 15.22 19.72
CA PRO A 57 18.58 15.19 18.31
C PRO A 57 19.52 14.31 17.49
N VAL A 58 18.98 13.33 16.73
CA VAL A 58 19.73 12.35 15.94
C VAL A 58 19.25 12.28 14.51
N SER A 59 20.08 11.83 13.58
CA SER A 59 19.67 11.41 12.25
C SER A 59 18.94 10.08 12.29
N GLU A 60 18.23 9.73 11.19
CA GLU A 60 17.61 8.40 11.06
C GLU A 60 18.64 7.28 11.16
N ASP A 61 19.82 7.46 10.58
CA ASP A 61 20.90 6.48 10.62
C ASP A 61 21.45 6.28 12.02
N GLU A 62 21.71 7.38 12.77
CA GLU A 62 22.15 7.32 14.16
C GLU A 62 21.12 6.59 15.05
N LEU A 63 19.83 6.88 14.87
CA LEU A 63 18.75 6.19 15.58
C LEU A 63 18.69 4.70 15.26
N ARG A 64 18.76 4.37 13.97
CA ARG A 64 18.76 2.99 13.48
C ARG A 64 19.94 2.18 14.02
N GLU A 65 21.13 2.75 13.97
CA GLU A 65 22.35 2.11 14.48
C GLU A 65 22.29 1.89 16.00
N HIS A 66 21.88 2.92 16.75
CA HIS A 66 21.78 2.84 18.22
C HIS A 66 20.92 1.67 18.69
N PHE A 67 19.73 1.51 18.09
CA PHE A 67 18.79 0.46 18.46
C PHE A 67 18.96 -0.84 17.64
N SER A 68 19.91 -0.90 16.72
CA SER A 68 20.14 -2.03 15.79
C SER A 68 18.87 -2.36 14.99
N LEU A 69 18.22 -1.35 14.42
CA LEU A 69 16.95 -1.48 13.67
C LEU A 69 17.20 -1.59 12.16
N ARG A 70 16.22 -2.13 11.45
CA ARG A 70 16.22 -2.20 9.99
C ARG A 70 15.61 -0.94 9.38
N ASP A 71 16.04 -0.59 8.16
CA ASP A 71 15.70 0.67 7.49
C ASP A 71 14.18 0.85 7.30
N ARG A 72 13.54 -0.08 6.60
CA ARG A 72 12.12 0.00 6.25
C ARG A 72 11.19 0.18 7.46
N PRO A 73 11.22 -0.69 8.48
CA PRO A 73 10.33 -0.55 9.63
C PRO A 73 10.69 0.66 10.51
N THR A 74 11.97 1.07 10.55
CA THR A 74 12.36 2.30 11.26
C THR A 74 11.76 3.54 10.61
N ARG A 75 11.84 3.65 9.29
CA ARG A 75 11.20 4.77 8.55
C ARG A 75 9.69 4.79 8.73
N THR A 76 9.04 3.61 8.76
CA THR A 76 7.60 3.51 9.05
C THR A 76 7.29 3.99 10.47
N MET A 77 8.07 3.60 11.48
CA MET A 77 7.92 4.03 12.87
C MET A 77 8.10 5.55 13.00
N ILE A 78 9.13 6.11 12.39
CA ILE A 78 9.38 7.56 12.42
C ILE A 78 8.20 8.30 11.79
N ARG A 79 7.76 7.92 10.59
CA ARG A 79 6.60 8.53 9.91
C ARG A 79 5.33 8.46 10.75
N LEU A 80 5.08 7.35 11.45
CA LEU A 80 3.95 7.23 12.36
C LEU A 80 4.04 8.27 13.48
N PHE A 81 5.18 8.37 14.13
CA PHE A 81 5.32 9.26 15.29
C PHE A 81 5.43 10.74 14.91
N GLU A 82 5.94 11.05 13.71
CA GLU A 82 5.82 12.39 13.13
C GLU A 82 4.34 12.74 12.88
N SER A 83 3.56 11.80 12.34
CA SER A 83 2.13 12.02 12.08
C SER A 83 1.29 12.16 13.35
N TRP A 84 1.73 11.57 14.45
CA TRP A 84 1.09 11.68 15.77
C TRP A 84 1.62 12.83 16.60
N GLY A 85 2.59 13.60 16.10
CA GLY A 85 3.19 14.73 16.82
C GLY A 85 4.04 14.31 18.01
N LEU A 86 4.58 13.09 18.02
CA LEU A 86 5.48 12.59 19.08
C LEU A 86 6.96 12.78 18.73
N ILE A 87 7.29 12.81 17.45
CA ILE A 87 8.60 13.13 16.90
C ILE A 87 8.45 14.34 15.98
N ALA A 88 9.43 15.21 15.97
CA ALA A 88 9.55 16.28 15.01
C ALA A 88 10.94 16.24 14.35
N ARG A 89 11.04 16.88 13.18
CA ARG A 89 12.27 16.94 12.38
C ARG A 89 12.70 18.40 12.24
N GLU A 90 13.92 18.70 12.67
CA GLU A 90 14.53 20.01 12.52
C GLU A 90 15.96 19.86 11.99
N GLY A 91 16.30 20.59 10.93
CA GLY A 91 17.63 20.51 10.31
C GLY A 91 18.05 19.08 9.88
N GLY A 92 17.11 18.22 9.52
CA GLY A 92 17.35 16.81 9.16
C GLY A 92 17.51 15.87 10.35
N LYS A 93 17.47 16.37 11.58
CA LYS A 93 17.52 15.58 12.81
C LYS A 93 16.15 15.37 13.43
N LEU A 94 15.96 14.18 14.00
CA LEU A 94 14.78 13.77 14.75
C LEU A 94 14.95 14.15 16.22
N HIS A 95 13.89 14.63 16.83
CA HIS A 95 13.82 14.87 18.27
C HIS A 95 12.41 14.54 18.79
N ALA A 96 12.30 14.16 20.05
CA ALA A 96 11.00 14.03 20.71
C ALA A 96 10.36 15.41 20.89
N THR A 97 9.04 15.50 20.69
CA THR A 97 8.28 16.73 20.95
C THR A 97 8.21 17.01 22.45
N ILE A 98 7.80 18.22 22.83
CA ILE A 98 7.65 18.62 24.24
C ILE A 98 6.67 17.67 24.96
N GLU A 99 5.58 17.32 24.31
CA GLU A 99 4.58 16.37 24.84
C GLU A 99 5.17 14.98 25.02
N ALA A 100 5.93 14.49 24.03
CA ALA A 100 6.57 13.18 24.12
C ALA A 100 7.65 13.15 25.22
N VAL A 101 8.46 14.18 25.37
CA VAL A 101 9.43 14.30 26.46
C VAL A 101 8.71 14.30 27.80
N ARG A 102 7.70 15.14 27.96
CA ARG A 102 6.98 15.31 29.23
C ARG A 102 6.33 14.01 29.72
N TYR A 103 5.69 13.27 28.81
CA TYR A 103 4.88 12.11 29.20
C TYR A 103 5.50 10.76 28.91
N LEU A 104 6.55 10.68 28.08
CA LEU A 104 7.12 9.40 27.64
C LEU A 104 8.62 9.23 27.95
N SER A 105 9.34 10.32 28.32
CA SER A 105 10.72 10.22 28.78
C SER A 105 10.77 9.78 30.23
N SER A 106 11.60 8.76 30.53
CA SER A 106 11.84 8.30 31.90
C SER A 106 12.51 9.36 32.81
N ARG A 107 13.03 10.43 32.21
CA ARG A 107 13.63 11.58 32.93
C ARG A 107 12.59 12.57 33.43
N SER A 108 11.33 12.46 33.02
CA SER A 108 10.26 13.35 33.45
C SER A 108 9.52 12.79 34.66
N ASP A 109 9.22 13.65 35.62
CA ASP A 109 8.41 13.30 36.79
C ASP A 109 6.93 13.02 36.45
N GLU A 110 6.47 13.46 35.28
CA GLU A 110 5.10 13.27 34.77
C GLU A 110 4.99 12.12 33.77
N ASN A 111 6.05 11.29 33.60
CA ASN A 111 6.01 10.23 32.60
C ASN A 111 5.00 9.12 32.93
N VAL A 112 4.39 8.59 31.88
CA VAL A 112 3.44 7.46 31.92
C VAL A 112 3.94 6.22 31.17
N ALA A 113 5.24 6.19 30.84
CA ALA A 113 5.84 5.11 30.05
C ALA A 113 5.63 3.73 30.68
N SER A 114 5.72 3.65 32.03
CA SER A 114 5.45 2.38 32.76
C SER A 114 4.00 1.92 32.63
N TYR A 115 3.04 2.85 32.60
CA TYR A 115 1.64 2.51 32.36
C TYR A 115 1.44 1.91 30.97
N ILE A 116 2.04 2.49 29.94
CA ILE A 116 2.02 1.98 28.56
C ILE A 116 2.72 0.63 28.49
N ALA A 117 3.86 0.49 29.17
CA ALA A 117 4.67 -0.73 29.18
C ALA A 117 3.97 -1.94 29.86
N THR A 118 2.85 -1.76 30.57
CA THR A 118 2.03 -2.89 31.04
C THR A 118 1.54 -3.78 29.91
N MET A 119 1.45 -3.24 28.68
CA MET A 119 1.00 -3.95 27.49
C MET A 119 2.16 -4.60 26.68
N LYS A 120 3.42 -4.47 27.09
CA LYS A 120 4.60 -4.88 26.31
C LYS A 120 4.66 -6.37 25.96
N TYR A 121 3.97 -7.22 26.74
CA TYR A 121 3.96 -8.68 26.53
C TYR A 121 2.82 -9.15 25.62
N LYS A 122 1.99 -8.26 25.08
CA LYS A 122 1.04 -8.60 24.04
C LYS A 122 1.80 -9.13 22.83
N SER A 123 1.35 -10.25 22.23
CA SER A 123 2.07 -10.93 21.13
C SER A 123 2.36 -10.00 19.94
N SER A 124 1.38 -9.20 19.51
CA SER A 124 1.54 -8.23 18.42
C SER A 124 2.54 -7.09 18.72
N VAL A 125 2.70 -6.69 19.98
CA VAL A 125 3.72 -5.73 20.40
C VAL A 125 5.12 -6.35 20.27
N ARG A 126 5.26 -7.60 20.68
CA ARG A 126 6.53 -8.33 20.52
C ARG A 126 6.89 -8.55 19.07
N GLU A 127 5.91 -8.96 18.27
CA GLU A 127 6.02 -9.13 16.84
C GLU A 127 6.56 -7.86 16.15
N LEU A 128 5.97 -6.70 16.46
CA LEU A 128 6.43 -5.41 15.90
C LEU A 128 7.85 -5.03 16.33
N TYR A 129 8.21 -5.33 17.57
CA TYR A 129 9.60 -5.17 18.01
C TYR A 129 10.56 -6.05 17.20
N ASP A 130 10.17 -7.29 16.93
CA ASP A 130 10.98 -8.22 16.14
C ASP A 130 11.03 -7.77 14.67
N VAL A 131 9.94 -7.22 14.09
CA VAL A 131 9.94 -6.60 12.75
C VAL A 131 10.89 -5.40 12.68
N LEU A 132 10.91 -4.53 13.69
CA LEU A 132 11.86 -3.41 13.75
C LEU A 132 13.31 -3.87 13.64
N ARG A 133 13.66 -5.01 14.24
CA ARG A 133 15.03 -5.53 14.30
C ARG A 133 15.42 -6.41 13.11
N ASN A 134 14.47 -7.14 12.54
CA ASN A 134 14.77 -8.19 11.57
C ASN A 134 14.23 -7.89 10.15
N ASP A 135 13.34 -6.93 10.04
CA ASP A 135 12.62 -6.61 8.77
C ASP A 135 11.90 -7.84 8.18
N GLY A 136 11.42 -8.73 9.06
CA GLY A 136 10.72 -9.94 8.64
C GLY A 136 9.30 -9.62 8.20
N SER A 137 8.96 -9.97 6.97
CA SER A 137 7.58 -9.94 6.46
C SER A 137 6.80 -11.23 6.80
N ASP A 138 7.42 -12.14 7.53
CA ASP A 138 6.89 -13.49 7.78
C ASP A 138 5.92 -13.56 8.97
N THR A 139 5.60 -12.40 9.55
CA THR A 139 4.83 -12.33 10.80
C THR A 139 3.33 -12.48 10.62
N TRP A 140 2.81 -12.41 9.41
CA TRP A 140 1.37 -12.55 9.10
C TRP A 140 0.73 -13.83 9.67
N HIS A 141 1.53 -14.79 10.13
CA HIS A 141 1.12 -16.15 10.48
C HIS A 141 1.41 -16.58 11.91
N VAL A 142 2.03 -15.76 12.73
CA VAL A 142 2.35 -16.09 14.12
C VAL A 142 1.09 -16.47 14.93
N ALA A 143 -0.07 -15.93 14.56
CA ALA A 143 -1.35 -16.27 15.18
C ALA A 143 -1.80 -17.74 14.95
N ARG A 144 -1.22 -18.46 13.97
CA ARG A 144 -1.51 -19.87 13.69
C ARG A 144 -0.38 -20.83 14.10
N GLY A 145 0.74 -20.31 14.60
CA GLY A 145 1.90 -21.14 14.90
C GLY A 145 2.58 -21.73 13.66
N ASP A 146 2.30 -21.18 12.50
CA ASP A 146 2.75 -21.63 11.18
C ASP A 146 3.72 -20.62 10.57
N THR A 147 4.74 -21.09 9.86
CA THR A 147 5.76 -20.25 9.21
C THR A 147 5.42 -19.91 7.75
N THR A 148 4.16 -20.04 7.36
CA THR A 148 3.68 -19.88 6.00
C THR A 148 3.63 -18.39 5.62
N SER A 149 4.30 -17.99 4.54
CA SER A 149 4.28 -16.61 4.05
C SER A 149 2.91 -16.24 3.45
N TRP A 150 2.63 -14.92 3.32
CA TRP A 150 1.43 -14.46 2.59
C TRP A 150 1.41 -15.03 1.16
N ASP A 151 2.58 -15.13 0.55
CA ASP A 151 2.75 -15.66 -0.81
C ASP A 151 2.34 -17.13 -0.90
N ASP A 152 2.74 -17.96 0.08
CA ASP A 152 2.34 -19.36 0.16
C ASP A 152 0.83 -19.50 0.39
N LEU A 153 0.24 -18.68 1.24
CA LEU A 153 -1.21 -18.67 1.47
C LEU A 153 -1.99 -18.32 0.21
N MET A 154 -1.51 -17.35 -0.57
CA MET A 154 -2.14 -16.97 -1.84
C MET A 154 -2.10 -18.08 -2.89
N GLN A 155 -1.31 -19.13 -2.69
CA GLN A 155 -1.34 -20.34 -3.52
C GLN A 155 -2.43 -21.33 -3.09
N THR A 156 -3.08 -21.10 -1.96
CA THR A 156 -4.23 -21.91 -1.52
C THR A 156 -5.53 -21.32 -2.03
N ASP A 157 -6.42 -22.16 -2.57
CA ASP A 157 -7.71 -21.71 -3.12
C ASP A 157 -8.56 -20.94 -2.09
N GLU A 158 -8.58 -21.42 -0.83
CA GLU A 158 -9.37 -20.80 0.23
C GLU A 158 -8.92 -19.37 0.56
N PHE A 159 -7.61 -19.17 0.72
CA PHE A 159 -7.09 -17.86 1.07
C PHE A 159 -7.08 -16.91 -0.12
N ALA A 160 -6.74 -17.40 -1.31
CA ALA A 160 -6.79 -16.63 -2.55
C ALA A 160 -8.22 -16.11 -2.82
N ASP A 161 -9.24 -16.97 -2.64
CA ASP A 161 -10.64 -16.58 -2.78
C ASP A 161 -11.06 -15.53 -1.72
N LEU A 162 -10.73 -15.75 -0.44
CA LEU A 162 -11.03 -14.79 0.63
C LEU A 162 -10.37 -13.44 0.38
N ASN A 163 -9.07 -13.45 0.08
CA ASN A 163 -8.32 -12.22 -0.16
C ASN A 163 -8.83 -11.49 -1.40
N THR A 164 -9.06 -12.20 -2.51
CA THR A 164 -9.56 -11.60 -3.75
C THR A 164 -10.96 -11.02 -3.56
N ARG A 165 -11.85 -11.68 -2.81
CA ARG A 165 -13.16 -11.11 -2.44
C ARG A 165 -13.02 -9.84 -1.62
N GLY A 166 -12.17 -9.83 -0.60
CA GLY A 166 -11.94 -8.62 0.19
C GLY A 166 -11.41 -7.46 -0.65
N MET A 167 -10.51 -7.75 -1.60
CA MET A 167 -10.00 -6.73 -2.53
C MET A 167 -11.07 -6.28 -3.53
N GLU A 168 -11.93 -7.17 -3.99
CA GLU A 168 -13.08 -6.88 -4.83
C GLU A 168 -14.07 -5.95 -4.12
N GLU A 169 -14.46 -6.27 -2.88
CA GLU A 169 -15.40 -5.47 -2.08
C GLU A 169 -14.85 -4.06 -1.85
N ARG A 170 -13.58 -3.95 -1.47
CA ARG A 170 -12.89 -2.67 -1.36
C ARG A 170 -12.82 -1.95 -2.70
N GLY A 171 -12.50 -2.67 -3.76
CA GLY A 171 -12.38 -2.15 -5.11
C GLY A 171 -13.67 -1.54 -5.64
N ARG A 172 -14.84 -2.11 -5.35
CA ARG A 172 -16.14 -1.54 -5.72
C ARG A 172 -16.36 -0.11 -5.20
N ILE A 173 -15.68 0.24 -4.11
CA ILE A 173 -15.78 1.58 -3.53
C ILE A 173 -14.76 2.53 -4.16
N PHE A 174 -13.53 2.07 -4.36
CA PHE A 174 -12.44 2.91 -4.82
C PHE A 174 -12.28 2.99 -6.35
N ALA A 175 -12.65 1.94 -7.09
CA ALA A 175 -12.48 1.91 -8.54
C ALA A 175 -13.32 2.96 -9.30
N PRO A 176 -14.55 3.31 -8.90
CA PRO A 176 -15.27 4.45 -9.49
C PRO A 176 -14.49 5.77 -9.38
N HIS A 177 -13.84 6.01 -8.23
CA HIS A 177 -13.02 7.21 -8.02
C HIS A 177 -11.75 7.19 -8.87
N LEU A 178 -11.07 6.05 -8.98
CA LEU A 178 -9.95 5.91 -9.92
C LEU A 178 -10.40 6.25 -11.33
N ALA A 179 -11.52 5.71 -11.78
CA ALA A 179 -12.03 5.95 -13.12
C ALA A 179 -12.42 7.43 -13.40
N THR A 180 -12.66 8.23 -12.37
CA THR A 180 -12.83 9.70 -12.52
C THR A 180 -11.52 10.46 -12.58
N LEU A 181 -10.47 9.96 -11.91
CA LEU A 181 -9.16 10.62 -11.84
C LEU A 181 -8.25 10.28 -13.01
N LEU A 182 -8.28 9.02 -13.46
CA LEU A 182 -7.44 8.53 -14.55
C LEU A 182 -8.16 8.73 -15.89
N ASP A 183 -7.79 9.77 -16.61
CA ASP A 183 -8.29 9.96 -17.97
C ASP A 183 -7.65 8.96 -18.94
N CYS A 184 -8.47 8.05 -19.48
CA CYS A 184 -8.09 7.05 -20.48
C CYS A 184 -8.70 7.37 -21.86
N SER A 185 -9.15 8.59 -22.14
CA SER A 185 -9.76 8.94 -23.41
C SER A 185 -8.84 8.77 -24.62
N GLY A 186 -7.54 8.91 -24.40
CA GLY A 186 -6.48 8.70 -25.39
C GLY A 186 -5.92 7.27 -25.46
N ASP A 187 -6.31 6.37 -24.54
CA ASP A 187 -5.82 4.99 -24.48
C ASP A 187 -6.75 4.04 -25.22
N THR A 188 -6.19 3.04 -25.86
CA THR A 188 -6.94 1.95 -26.53
C THR A 188 -6.70 0.60 -25.87
N SER A 189 -5.57 0.46 -25.17
CA SER A 189 -5.17 -0.79 -24.52
C SER A 189 -4.53 -0.52 -23.16
N MET A 190 -4.91 -1.33 -22.18
CA MET A 190 -4.38 -1.26 -20.81
C MET A 190 -3.88 -2.64 -20.37
N LEU A 191 -2.77 -2.67 -19.63
CA LEU A 191 -2.29 -3.85 -18.90
C LEU A 191 -2.46 -3.59 -17.41
N ASP A 192 -3.29 -4.38 -16.74
CA ASP A 192 -3.51 -4.37 -15.29
C ASP A 192 -2.66 -5.47 -14.67
N ILE A 193 -1.59 -5.08 -13.98
CA ILE A 193 -0.57 -5.98 -13.46
C ILE A 193 -0.86 -6.29 -12.01
N GLY A 194 -1.12 -7.57 -11.70
CA GLY A 194 -1.64 -7.97 -10.40
C GLY A 194 -3.09 -7.48 -10.21
N GLY A 195 -3.90 -7.55 -11.28
CA GLY A 195 -5.24 -6.95 -11.32
C GLY A 195 -6.29 -7.61 -10.43
N GLY A 196 -5.97 -8.73 -9.77
CA GLY A 196 -6.88 -9.43 -8.87
C GLY A 196 -8.17 -9.84 -9.58
N SER A 197 -9.32 -9.44 -9.04
CA SER A 197 -10.65 -9.67 -9.65
C SER A 197 -10.92 -8.87 -10.93
N GLY A 198 -10.04 -7.93 -11.30
CA GLY A 198 -10.24 -7.01 -12.40
C GLY A 198 -11.21 -5.85 -12.11
N VAL A 199 -11.55 -5.61 -10.85
CA VAL A 199 -12.56 -4.59 -10.47
C VAL A 199 -12.17 -3.17 -10.92
N TYR A 200 -10.90 -2.79 -10.82
CA TYR A 200 -10.41 -1.47 -11.27
C TYR A 200 -10.47 -1.35 -12.79
N SER A 201 -10.00 -2.37 -13.50
CA SER A 201 -10.13 -2.47 -14.96
C SER A 201 -11.57 -2.39 -15.42
N ALA A 202 -12.49 -3.10 -14.76
CA ALA A 202 -13.90 -3.11 -15.10
C ALA A 202 -14.51 -1.69 -15.06
N HIS A 203 -14.22 -0.90 -14.03
CA HIS A 203 -14.75 0.48 -13.92
C HIS A 203 -14.14 1.42 -14.96
N LEU A 204 -12.87 1.26 -15.30
CA LEU A 204 -12.24 2.01 -16.39
C LEU A 204 -12.86 1.64 -17.75
N LEU A 205 -13.08 0.36 -18.02
CA LEU A 205 -13.72 -0.11 -19.25
C LEU A 205 -15.18 0.38 -19.40
N MET A 206 -15.94 0.41 -18.31
CA MET A 206 -17.30 0.95 -18.34
C MET A 206 -17.32 2.44 -18.70
N ARG A 207 -16.34 3.20 -18.19
CA ARG A 207 -16.24 4.65 -18.46
C ARG A 207 -15.67 4.95 -19.85
N TYR A 208 -14.75 4.14 -20.34
CA TYR A 208 -14.04 4.35 -21.62
C TYR A 208 -14.34 3.22 -22.62
N PRO A 209 -15.39 3.37 -23.44
CA PRO A 209 -15.86 2.28 -24.33
C PRO A 209 -14.83 1.78 -25.36
N ARG A 210 -13.86 2.60 -25.73
CA ARG A 210 -12.78 2.22 -26.68
C ARG A 210 -11.60 1.50 -26.04
N LEU A 211 -11.51 1.52 -24.71
CA LEU A 211 -10.43 0.88 -23.99
C LEU A 211 -10.67 -0.63 -23.93
N SER A 212 -9.62 -1.41 -24.12
CA SER A 212 -9.56 -2.85 -23.83
C SER A 212 -8.50 -3.10 -22.75
N ALA A 213 -8.63 -4.18 -21.99
CA ALA A 213 -7.70 -4.50 -20.92
C ALA A 213 -7.11 -5.91 -21.08
N THR A 214 -5.87 -6.07 -20.65
CA THR A 214 -5.26 -7.36 -20.33
C THR A 214 -5.04 -7.38 -18.83
N ILE A 215 -5.62 -8.38 -18.14
CA ILE A 215 -5.30 -8.66 -16.74
C ILE A 215 -4.13 -9.63 -16.74
N PHE A 216 -3.03 -9.26 -16.08
CA PHE A 216 -1.87 -10.13 -15.89
C PHE A 216 -1.81 -10.54 -14.43
N GLU A 217 -2.16 -11.80 -14.16
CA GLU A 217 -2.33 -12.30 -12.81
C GLU A 217 -1.87 -13.75 -12.69
N ARG A 218 -1.47 -14.17 -11.50
CA ARG A 218 -1.01 -15.53 -11.25
C ARG A 218 -2.16 -16.47 -10.88
N PRO A 219 -2.02 -17.78 -11.17
CA PRO A 219 -2.92 -18.78 -10.62
C PRO A 219 -2.87 -18.83 -9.09
N PRO A 220 -3.98 -19.14 -8.39
CA PRO A 220 -5.33 -19.39 -8.94
C PRO A 220 -6.17 -18.11 -9.13
N VAL A 221 -5.60 -16.92 -8.90
CA VAL A 221 -6.34 -15.64 -8.93
C VAL A 221 -6.83 -15.28 -10.33
N ASP A 222 -6.11 -15.69 -11.38
CA ASP A 222 -6.51 -15.49 -12.78
C ASP A 222 -7.87 -16.13 -13.11
N GLU A 223 -8.17 -17.30 -12.55
CA GLU A 223 -9.48 -17.95 -12.73
C GLU A 223 -10.60 -17.24 -11.96
N LEU A 224 -10.29 -16.67 -10.78
CA LEU A 224 -11.22 -15.82 -10.05
C LEU A 224 -11.51 -14.52 -10.82
N ALA A 225 -10.47 -13.91 -11.41
CA ALA A 225 -10.62 -12.76 -12.30
C ALA A 225 -11.53 -13.08 -13.49
N ARG A 226 -11.32 -14.23 -14.12
CA ARG A 226 -12.14 -14.71 -15.25
C ARG A 226 -13.62 -14.77 -14.85
N SER A 227 -13.90 -15.43 -13.74
CA SER A 227 -15.27 -15.58 -13.23
C SER A 227 -15.95 -14.23 -12.95
N CYS A 228 -15.22 -13.31 -12.32
CA CYS A 228 -15.70 -11.95 -12.01
C CYS A 228 -15.99 -11.13 -13.29
N LEU A 229 -15.13 -11.24 -14.31
CA LEU A 229 -15.25 -10.47 -15.55
C LEU A 229 -16.29 -11.04 -16.52
N ILE A 230 -16.50 -12.37 -16.52
CA ILE A 230 -17.64 -13.00 -17.21
C ILE A 230 -18.95 -12.49 -16.63
N ALA A 231 -19.07 -12.47 -15.31
CA ALA A 231 -20.27 -11.99 -14.62
C ALA A 231 -20.59 -10.52 -14.90
N ARG A 232 -19.59 -9.71 -15.27
CA ARG A 232 -19.73 -8.31 -15.69
C ARG A 232 -19.96 -8.13 -17.18
N GLY A 233 -19.98 -9.21 -17.96
CA GLY A 233 -20.13 -9.13 -19.42
C GLY A 233 -18.95 -8.47 -20.14
N LEU A 234 -17.76 -8.52 -19.55
CA LEU A 234 -16.53 -7.89 -20.10
C LEU A 234 -15.59 -8.91 -20.74
N TYR A 235 -15.63 -10.16 -20.30
CA TYR A 235 -14.81 -11.23 -20.83
C TYR A 235 -15.63 -12.10 -21.80
N PRO A 236 -15.09 -12.52 -22.97
CA PRO A 236 -13.74 -12.23 -23.47
C PRO A 236 -13.62 -10.95 -24.34
N ASP A 237 -14.72 -10.26 -24.60
CA ASP A 237 -14.81 -9.25 -25.69
C ASP A 237 -13.93 -8.00 -25.43
N ARG A 238 -13.86 -7.55 -24.18
CA ARG A 238 -13.16 -6.34 -23.79
C ARG A 238 -11.96 -6.59 -22.89
N VAL A 239 -11.84 -7.81 -22.34
CA VAL A 239 -10.76 -8.20 -21.42
C VAL A 239 -10.14 -9.51 -21.83
N ARG A 240 -8.82 -9.54 -21.88
CA ARG A 240 -8.01 -10.74 -21.96
C ARG A 240 -7.37 -11.01 -20.60
N ILE A 241 -7.25 -12.28 -20.21
CA ILE A 241 -6.53 -12.70 -19.01
C ILE A 241 -5.30 -13.48 -19.44
N VAL A 242 -4.15 -13.12 -18.90
CA VAL A 242 -2.87 -13.77 -19.13
C VAL A 242 -2.33 -14.21 -17.77
N ALA A 243 -2.23 -15.53 -17.59
CA ALA A 243 -1.62 -16.10 -16.39
C ALA A 243 -0.10 -15.90 -16.41
N GLY A 244 0.47 -15.47 -15.28
CA GLY A 244 1.92 -15.32 -15.16
C GLY A 244 2.34 -14.63 -13.86
N ASP A 245 3.62 -14.76 -13.55
CA ASP A 245 4.28 -14.10 -12.43
C ASP A 245 4.93 -12.80 -12.90
N MET A 246 4.51 -11.67 -12.34
CA MET A 246 5.02 -10.35 -12.72
C MET A 246 6.52 -10.16 -12.46
N PHE A 247 7.12 -10.97 -11.60
CA PHE A 247 8.56 -10.89 -11.30
C PHE A 247 9.39 -11.74 -12.27
N VAL A 248 8.87 -12.90 -12.67
CA VAL A 248 9.58 -13.91 -13.47
C VAL A 248 9.25 -13.77 -14.94
N ASP A 249 7.96 -13.79 -15.30
CA ASP A 249 7.51 -13.83 -16.68
C ASP A 249 7.60 -12.47 -17.37
N PRO A 250 7.80 -12.41 -18.70
CA PRO A 250 7.74 -11.16 -19.44
C PRO A 250 6.33 -10.55 -19.37
N LEU A 251 6.24 -9.25 -19.12
CA LEU A 251 4.95 -8.57 -19.20
C LEU A 251 4.44 -8.55 -20.65
N PRO A 252 3.12 -8.71 -20.87
CA PRO A 252 2.49 -8.45 -22.16
C PRO A 252 2.88 -7.08 -22.70
N ARG A 253 3.14 -7.02 -24.04
CA ARG A 253 3.66 -5.82 -24.69
C ARG A 253 2.56 -5.00 -25.35
N ASP A 254 2.91 -3.75 -25.71
CA ASP A 254 2.17 -2.87 -26.59
C ASP A 254 0.90 -2.26 -26.00
N ALA A 255 0.74 -2.30 -24.64
CA ALA A 255 -0.27 -1.51 -23.99
C ALA A 255 0.12 -0.02 -23.96
N SER A 256 -0.88 0.87 -24.13
CA SER A 256 -0.69 2.32 -23.98
C SER A 256 -0.63 2.76 -22.52
N LEU A 257 -1.24 1.98 -21.64
CA LEU A 257 -1.34 2.23 -20.20
C LEU A 257 -1.01 0.97 -19.41
N HIS A 258 -0.11 1.07 -18.43
CA HIS A 258 0.05 0.08 -17.38
C HIS A 258 -0.61 0.57 -16.09
N LEU A 259 -1.36 -0.30 -15.44
CA LEU A 259 -2.03 -0.04 -14.17
C LEU A 259 -1.48 -0.96 -13.08
N TYR A 260 -1.14 -0.38 -11.93
CA TYR A 260 -0.88 -1.07 -10.67
C TYR A 260 -1.86 -0.58 -9.60
N SER A 261 -2.86 -1.38 -9.28
CA SER A 261 -3.88 -1.04 -8.27
C SER A 261 -3.63 -1.79 -6.97
N HIS A 262 -3.09 -1.12 -5.96
CA HIS A 262 -2.79 -1.74 -4.66
C HIS A 262 -1.83 -2.94 -4.73
N VAL A 263 -0.84 -2.89 -5.63
CA VAL A 263 0.14 -3.96 -5.86
C VAL A 263 1.50 -3.60 -5.26
N LEU A 264 2.03 -2.43 -5.62
CA LEU A 264 3.43 -2.10 -5.35
C LEU A 264 3.75 -1.97 -3.86
N HIS A 265 2.79 -1.56 -3.06
CA HIS A 265 2.96 -1.41 -1.62
C HIS A 265 3.17 -2.72 -0.85
N ASN A 266 2.92 -3.87 -1.48
CA ASN A 266 3.18 -5.18 -0.89
C ASN A 266 4.65 -5.59 -0.99
N TRP A 267 5.42 -4.97 -1.86
CA TRP A 267 6.74 -5.43 -2.28
C TRP A 267 7.85 -4.48 -1.86
N GLY A 268 9.01 -5.04 -1.55
CA GLY A 268 10.22 -4.29 -1.22
C GLY A 268 10.71 -3.42 -2.39
N PRO A 269 11.53 -2.39 -2.11
CA PRO A 269 11.91 -1.38 -3.10
C PRO A 269 12.63 -1.96 -4.34
N GLU A 270 13.39 -3.04 -4.18
CA GLU A 270 14.08 -3.69 -5.30
C GLU A 270 13.10 -4.36 -6.28
N LYS A 271 12.08 -5.04 -5.73
CA LYS A 271 10.99 -5.63 -6.53
C LYS A 271 10.17 -4.54 -7.23
N VAL A 272 9.88 -3.43 -6.55
CA VAL A 272 9.19 -2.28 -7.16
C VAL A 272 10.00 -1.70 -8.31
N ARG A 273 11.30 -1.45 -8.12
CA ARG A 273 12.19 -0.98 -9.20
C ARG A 273 12.26 -1.96 -10.38
N LEU A 274 12.27 -3.27 -10.11
CA LEU A 274 12.20 -4.28 -11.15
C LEU A 274 10.91 -4.14 -11.98
N LEU A 275 9.75 -4.03 -11.31
CA LEU A 275 8.46 -3.87 -11.99
C LEU A 275 8.39 -2.57 -12.80
N MET A 276 8.95 -1.46 -12.29
CA MET A 276 9.02 -0.20 -13.05
C MET A 276 9.86 -0.38 -14.33
N ARG A 277 11.04 -1.02 -14.25
CA ARG A 277 11.86 -1.30 -15.45
C ARG A 277 11.15 -2.24 -16.43
N LYS A 278 10.49 -3.30 -15.94
CA LYS A 278 9.70 -4.21 -16.79
C LYS A 278 8.56 -3.47 -17.49
N SER A 279 7.85 -2.60 -16.77
CA SER A 279 6.79 -1.76 -17.34
C SER A 279 7.33 -0.81 -18.39
N HIS A 280 8.45 -0.13 -18.11
CA HIS A 280 9.07 0.75 -19.11
C HIS A 280 9.46 0.00 -20.38
N GLY A 281 10.02 -1.22 -20.24
CA GLY A 281 10.45 -2.04 -21.37
C GLY A 281 9.32 -2.62 -22.24
N SER A 282 8.10 -2.78 -21.67
CA SER A 282 6.96 -3.41 -22.34
C SER A 282 5.86 -2.43 -22.79
N LEU A 283 5.80 -1.22 -22.22
CA LEU A 283 4.92 -0.14 -22.70
C LEU A 283 5.29 0.30 -24.13
N GLN A 284 4.29 0.64 -24.92
CA GLN A 284 4.52 1.29 -26.21
C GLN A 284 5.24 2.64 -26.03
N PRO A 285 5.89 3.19 -27.07
CA PRO A 285 6.46 4.53 -27.02
C PRO A 285 5.41 5.59 -26.67
N GLY A 286 5.73 6.48 -25.71
CA GLY A 286 4.81 7.49 -25.22
C GLY A 286 3.68 6.96 -24.32
N GLY A 287 3.68 5.68 -24.01
CA GLY A 287 2.73 5.07 -23.07
C GLY A 287 2.91 5.58 -21.65
N ARG A 288 1.95 5.27 -20.79
CA ARG A 288 1.86 5.76 -19.41
C ARG A 288 1.81 4.62 -18.39
N ILE A 289 2.28 4.91 -17.19
CA ILE A 289 2.06 4.07 -16.02
C ILE A 289 1.18 4.80 -15.02
N ALA A 290 0.22 4.10 -14.44
CA ALA A 290 -0.66 4.57 -13.39
C ALA A 290 -0.50 3.68 -12.16
N VAL A 291 -0.21 4.27 -11.01
CA VAL A 291 -0.08 3.58 -9.73
C VAL A 291 -1.15 4.12 -8.78
N TYR A 292 -2.08 3.27 -8.40
CA TYR A 292 -3.18 3.62 -7.51
C TYR A 292 -3.04 2.88 -6.18
N SER A 293 -2.77 3.62 -5.10
CA SER A 293 -2.60 3.06 -3.77
C SER A 293 -2.67 4.14 -2.69
N CYS A 294 -2.19 3.84 -1.48
CA CYS A 294 -1.90 4.82 -0.45
C CYS A 294 -0.47 5.34 -0.68
N HIS A 295 -0.35 6.61 -1.03
CA HIS A 295 0.94 7.29 -1.19
C HIS A 295 0.91 8.57 -0.37
N PRO A 296 1.60 8.61 0.79
CA PRO A 296 1.75 9.83 1.56
C PRO A 296 2.34 10.97 0.72
N ASP A 297 1.71 12.13 0.78
CA ASP A 297 2.22 13.34 0.13
C ASP A 297 3.23 14.03 1.04
N ASP A 298 4.50 13.69 0.88
CA ASP A 298 5.61 14.22 1.68
C ASP A 298 6.27 15.47 1.07
N ARG A 299 5.66 16.05 0.03
CA ARG A 299 6.16 17.28 -0.57
C ARG A 299 6.14 18.44 0.43
N GLY A 300 7.25 19.16 0.48
CA GLY A 300 7.42 20.28 1.41
C GLY A 300 7.71 19.86 2.85
N GLY A 301 8.10 18.61 3.10
CA GLY A 301 8.54 18.12 4.42
C GLY A 301 7.42 18.04 5.45
N ARG A 302 6.16 17.94 5.03
CA ARG A 302 5.02 17.76 5.94
C ARG A 302 4.92 16.32 6.40
N PRO A 303 4.60 16.07 7.68
CA PRO A 303 4.25 14.73 8.13
C PRO A 303 3.09 14.15 7.32
N ALA A 304 3.13 12.84 7.07
CA ALA A 304 2.02 12.12 6.46
C ALA A 304 0.75 12.26 7.33
N PRO A 305 -0.46 12.27 6.74
CA PRO A 305 -1.68 12.13 7.51
C PRO A 305 -1.67 10.83 8.33
N ALA A 306 -2.20 10.87 9.56
CA ALA A 306 -2.15 9.73 10.48
C ALA A 306 -2.70 8.42 9.86
N ALA A 307 -3.82 8.48 9.15
CA ALA A 307 -4.41 7.30 8.50
C ALA A 307 -3.49 6.64 7.45
N GLU A 308 -2.64 7.43 6.78
CA GLU A 308 -1.68 6.91 5.79
C GLU A 308 -0.47 6.27 6.50
N ALA A 309 0.02 6.89 7.56
CA ALA A 309 1.12 6.37 8.36
C ALA A 309 0.72 5.10 9.12
N GLU A 310 -0.48 5.05 9.70
CA GLU A 310 -1.04 3.89 10.38
C GLU A 310 -1.23 2.70 9.42
N TYR A 311 -1.75 2.95 8.22
CA TYR A 311 -1.85 1.91 7.19
C TYR A 311 -0.48 1.38 6.76
N SER A 312 0.54 2.24 6.73
CA SER A 312 1.91 1.82 6.44
C SER A 312 2.45 0.83 7.47
N VAL A 313 2.09 0.97 8.75
CA VAL A 313 2.47 0.00 9.81
C VAL A 313 1.89 -1.37 9.51
N LEU A 314 0.60 -1.45 9.15
CA LEU A 314 -0.03 -2.71 8.77
C LEU A 314 0.71 -3.39 7.61
N LEU A 315 1.06 -2.63 6.56
CA LEU A 315 1.78 -3.18 5.41
C LEU A 315 3.19 -3.61 5.79
N THR A 316 3.89 -2.83 6.62
CA THR A 316 5.24 -3.16 7.08
C THR A 316 5.26 -4.45 7.90
N THR A 317 4.19 -4.75 8.62
CA THR A 317 4.07 -5.96 9.43
C THR A 317 3.75 -7.20 8.58
N GLY A 318 2.85 -7.06 7.61
CA GLY A 318 2.32 -8.21 6.83
C GLY A 318 2.98 -8.43 5.47
N TYR A 319 3.81 -7.50 4.99
CA TYR A 319 4.37 -7.52 3.63
C TYR A 319 5.82 -7.03 3.61
N GLU A 320 6.50 -7.23 2.47
CA GLU A 320 7.85 -6.69 2.24
C GLU A 320 7.88 -5.17 2.03
N GLY A 321 6.75 -4.56 1.73
CA GLY A 321 6.63 -3.16 1.35
C GLY A 321 6.13 -2.25 2.47
N CYS A 322 5.62 -1.10 2.07
CA CYS A 322 5.03 -0.06 2.92
C CYS A 322 4.21 0.89 2.05
N CYS A 323 3.58 1.89 2.64
CA CYS A 323 3.08 3.03 1.87
C CYS A 323 4.27 3.88 1.39
N TYR A 324 4.71 3.64 0.16
CA TYR A 324 5.72 4.49 -0.48
C TYR A 324 5.16 5.91 -0.65
N SER A 325 5.90 6.92 -0.21
CA SER A 325 5.49 8.30 -0.40
C SER A 325 5.50 8.71 -1.88
N PHE A 326 4.96 9.88 -2.17
CA PHE A 326 5.04 10.44 -3.53
C PHE A 326 6.48 10.56 -4.00
N GLU A 327 7.38 11.07 -3.17
CA GLU A 327 8.79 11.23 -3.53
C GLU A 327 9.51 9.89 -3.69
N ASP A 328 9.22 8.88 -2.85
CA ASP A 328 9.73 7.52 -3.03
C ASP A 328 9.33 6.97 -4.41
N MET A 329 8.03 7.07 -4.76
CA MET A 329 7.51 6.56 -6.04
C MET A 329 8.03 7.35 -7.23
N ARG A 330 8.09 8.67 -7.12
CA ARG A 330 8.65 9.54 -8.17
C ARG A 330 10.08 9.14 -8.49
N GLY A 331 10.92 9.01 -7.46
CA GLY A 331 12.32 8.62 -7.63
C GLY A 331 12.47 7.25 -8.32
N MET A 332 11.65 6.24 -7.95
CA MET A 332 11.70 4.92 -8.58
C MET A 332 11.22 4.95 -10.04
N LEU A 333 10.20 5.74 -10.35
CA LEU A 333 9.69 5.93 -11.72
C LEU A 333 10.72 6.64 -12.60
N GLU A 334 11.32 7.73 -12.13
CA GLU A 334 12.35 8.50 -12.85
C GLU A 334 13.59 7.63 -13.13
N GLN A 335 14.05 6.85 -12.14
CA GLN A 335 15.16 5.89 -12.33
C GLN A 335 14.86 4.80 -13.38
N ALA A 336 13.58 4.46 -13.58
CA ALA A 336 13.16 3.51 -14.60
C ALA A 336 12.95 4.13 -16.00
N GLY A 337 13.11 5.46 -16.17
CA GLY A 337 12.97 6.16 -17.43
C GLY A 337 11.60 6.81 -17.66
N PHE A 338 10.76 6.89 -16.63
CA PHE A 338 9.52 7.65 -16.67
C PHE A 338 9.76 9.11 -16.30
N GLY A 339 8.89 10.00 -16.77
CA GLY A 339 8.89 11.40 -16.39
C GLY A 339 7.48 11.99 -16.41
N GLN A 340 7.36 13.30 -16.22
CA GLN A 340 6.07 13.97 -16.10
C GLN A 340 5.22 13.30 -15.02
N VAL A 341 5.80 13.13 -13.82
CA VAL A 341 5.14 12.42 -12.70
C VAL A 341 4.11 13.34 -12.05
N GLU A 342 2.86 12.95 -12.12
CA GLU A 342 1.71 13.66 -11.56
C GLU A 342 1.14 12.93 -10.36
N TYR A 343 0.59 13.67 -9.40
CA TYR A 343 -0.04 13.15 -8.18
C TYR A 343 -1.45 13.70 -8.03
N HIS A 344 -2.41 12.80 -7.83
CA HIS A 344 -3.82 13.14 -7.62
C HIS A 344 -4.35 12.46 -6.35
N ARG A 345 -4.89 13.23 -5.42
CA ARG A 345 -5.59 12.66 -4.25
C ARG A 345 -6.88 12.00 -4.68
N SER A 346 -7.19 10.89 -4.05
CA SER A 346 -8.43 10.13 -4.22
C SER A 346 -9.21 10.07 -2.91
N LEU A 347 -10.23 9.20 -2.87
CA LEU A 347 -11.06 8.97 -1.70
C LEU A 347 -10.22 8.41 -0.53
N CYS A 348 -10.51 8.86 0.68
CA CYS A 348 -9.81 8.47 1.91
C CYS A 348 -8.29 8.75 1.82
N ASN A 349 -7.49 7.78 2.17
CA ASN A 349 -6.03 7.81 2.12
C ASN A 349 -5.47 7.20 0.82
N ARG A 350 -6.22 7.25 -0.29
CA ARG A 350 -5.75 6.77 -1.60
C ARG A 350 -5.32 7.92 -2.48
N SER A 351 -4.44 7.60 -3.42
CA SER A 351 -3.95 8.53 -4.42
C SER A 351 -3.58 7.81 -5.72
N LEU A 352 -3.55 8.55 -6.79
CA LEU A 352 -3.12 8.13 -8.11
C LEU A 352 -1.83 8.85 -8.46
N ILE A 353 -0.82 8.11 -8.86
CA ILE A 353 0.41 8.63 -9.47
C ILE A 353 0.40 8.19 -10.94
N VAL A 354 0.59 9.14 -11.85
CA VAL A 354 0.70 8.88 -13.29
C VAL A 354 2.05 9.37 -13.77
N ALA A 355 2.72 8.58 -14.61
CA ALA A 355 3.96 8.99 -15.24
C ALA A 355 4.01 8.53 -16.69
N LYS A 356 4.74 9.27 -17.53
CA LYS A 356 4.86 9.00 -18.96
C LYS A 356 6.21 8.35 -19.25
N LYS A 357 6.20 7.33 -20.11
CA LYS A 357 7.43 6.75 -20.65
C LYS A 357 8.12 7.82 -21.53
N LEU A 358 9.31 8.21 -21.12
CA LEU A 358 10.17 9.06 -21.93
C LEU A 358 10.80 8.21 -23.05
N SER A 359 11.02 8.84 -24.19
CA SER A 359 11.60 8.20 -25.37
C SER A 359 13.03 7.72 -25.14
#